data_41da3e318928356b8e956ff6472ee620
#
_entry.id   41da3e318928356b8e956ff6472ee620
#
_cell.length_a   1.000
_cell.length_b   1.000
_cell.length_c   1.000
_cell.angle_alpha   90.00
_cell.angle_beta   90.00
_cell.angle_gamma   90.00
#
_symmetry.space_group_name_H-M   'P 1'
#
loop_
_entity.id
_entity.type
_entity.pdbx_description
1 polymer ?
#
loop_
_entity_poly.entity_id
_entity_poly.type
_entity_poly.pdbx_seq_one_letter_code
_entity_poly.pdbx_strand_id
1 'polypeptide(L)'
;MENNQIQIVDFENLKHREQVIELWNNVFGYEAAHNSPEVAIDKKMQNKDGLFFVAQKDQKVIGTVMAGYDGHRGWVYSIAVHPDYRKKGIGSKLLSYTQNKLENLGCLKVNLQIMEGNEAVQKFYLANGFSVEQRISMGKKLY
;
A
#
# COMPACT_ATOMS: atom_id res chain seq x y z
N MET A 1 26.87 -15.40 -6.61
CA MET A 1 26.55 -14.14 -5.94
C MET A 1 25.11 -14.12 -5.54
N GLU A 2 24.83 -14.04 -4.26
CA GLU A 2 23.46 -13.96 -3.82
C GLU A 2 22.81 -12.65 -4.28
N ASN A 3 21.67 -12.78 -4.90
CA ASN A 3 20.89 -11.61 -5.25
C ASN A 3 19.97 -11.25 -4.08
N ASN A 4 20.49 -10.44 -3.16
CA ASN A 4 19.77 -9.99 -1.99
C ASN A 4 18.93 -8.73 -2.26
N GLN A 5 18.80 -8.36 -3.53
CA GLN A 5 18.06 -7.16 -3.88
C GLN A 5 16.56 -7.34 -3.70
N ILE A 6 15.96 -6.31 -3.13
CA ILE A 6 14.52 -6.23 -3.04
C ILE A 6 14.01 -5.69 -4.36
N GLN A 7 13.04 -6.39 -4.94
CA GLN A 7 12.40 -5.99 -6.18
C GLN A 7 10.96 -5.56 -5.91
N ILE A 8 10.55 -4.50 -6.57
CA ILE A 8 9.15 -4.06 -6.54
C ILE A 8 8.55 -4.43 -7.89
N VAL A 9 7.51 -5.24 -7.84
CA VAL A 9 6.85 -5.78 -9.04
C VAL A 9 5.33 -5.61 -8.91
N ASP A 10 4.65 -5.74 -10.05
CA ASP A 10 3.19 -5.73 -10.04
C ASP A 10 2.67 -6.96 -9.28
N PHE A 11 1.59 -6.75 -8.54
CA PHE A 11 0.89 -7.86 -7.90
C PHE A 11 0.31 -8.79 -8.96
N GLU A 12 0.57 -10.09 -8.80
CA GLU A 12 -0.01 -11.14 -9.63
C GLU A 12 -0.82 -12.09 -8.74
N ASN A 13 -2.10 -12.24 -9.06
CA ASN A 13 -3.03 -12.96 -8.18
C ASN A 13 -2.58 -14.39 -7.88
N LEU A 14 -2.20 -15.15 -8.91
CA LEU A 14 -1.79 -16.53 -8.72
C LEU A 14 -0.48 -16.68 -7.94
N LYS A 15 0.40 -15.71 -8.08
CA LYS A 15 1.75 -15.79 -7.50
C LYS A 15 1.83 -15.21 -6.08
N HIS A 16 1.10 -14.16 -5.82
CA HIS A 16 1.30 -13.35 -4.62
C HIS A 16 0.14 -13.37 -3.62
N ARG A 17 -1.06 -13.79 -4.05
CA ARG A 17 -2.28 -13.63 -3.26
C ARG A 17 -2.18 -14.17 -1.83
N GLU A 18 -1.76 -15.42 -1.68
CA GLU A 18 -1.71 -16.05 -0.36
C GLU A 18 -0.71 -15.37 0.56
N GLN A 19 0.44 -14.98 0.05
CA GLN A 19 1.46 -14.27 0.82
C GLN A 19 0.98 -12.90 1.25
N VAL A 20 0.26 -12.19 0.39
CA VAL A 20 -0.30 -10.87 0.72
C VAL A 20 -1.35 -10.98 1.80
N ILE A 21 -2.25 -11.97 1.70
CA ILE A 21 -3.28 -12.21 2.72
C ILE A 21 -2.63 -12.46 4.07
N GLU A 22 -1.63 -13.33 4.11
CA GLU A 22 -0.90 -13.62 5.35
C GLU A 22 -0.22 -12.38 5.92
N LEU A 23 0.45 -11.61 5.08
CA LEU A 23 1.10 -10.38 5.50
C LEU A 23 0.11 -9.39 6.09
N TRP A 24 -1.01 -9.16 5.42
CA TRP A 24 -2.02 -8.21 5.88
C TRP A 24 -2.71 -8.66 7.17
N ASN A 25 -2.95 -9.96 7.33
CA ASN A 25 -3.49 -10.47 8.59
C ASN A 25 -2.55 -10.22 9.77
N ASN A 26 -1.24 -10.25 9.52
CA ASN A 26 -0.23 -9.98 10.56
C ASN A 26 -0.07 -8.49 10.87
N VAL A 27 -0.26 -7.63 9.87
CA VAL A 27 0.00 -6.19 9.99
C VAL A 27 -1.27 -5.41 10.34
N PHE A 28 -2.40 -5.77 9.74
CA PHE A 28 -3.66 -5.06 9.90
C PHE A 28 -4.66 -5.89 10.68
N GLY A 29 -5.57 -5.23 11.40
CA GLY A 29 -6.73 -5.88 11.99
C GLY A 29 -7.94 -5.70 11.07
N TYR A 30 -8.66 -6.79 10.80
CA TYR A 30 -9.82 -6.75 9.91
C TYR A 30 -11.08 -7.06 10.70
N GLU A 31 -11.86 -6.02 10.98
CA GLU A 31 -13.12 -6.15 11.74
C GLU A 31 -14.35 -6.01 10.86
N ALA A 32 -14.21 -5.47 9.66
CA ALA A 32 -15.32 -5.22 8.74
C ALA A 32 -15.10 -5.96 7.43
N ALA A 33 -16.19 -6.45 6.83
CA ALA A 33 -16.13 -7.26 5.62
C ALA A 33 -15.40 -6.57 4.46
N HIS A 34 -15.61 -5.26 4.27
CA HIS A 34 -14.99 -4.52 3.17
C HIS A 34 -13.47 -4.37 3.32
N ASN A 35 -12.94 -4.61 4.52
CA ASN A 35 -11.51 -4.52 4.81
C ASN A 35 -10.83 -5.87 4.85
N SER A 36 -11.57 -6.98 4.65
CA SER A 36 -10.91 -8.29 4.63
C SER A 36 -9.90 -8.36 3.48
N PRO A 37 -8.77 -9.06 3.66
CA PRO A 37 -7.77 -9.14 2.60
C PRO A 37 -8.32 -9.65 1.27
N GLU A 38 -9.14 -10.69 1.32
CA GLU A 38 -9.70 -11.31 0.12
C GLU A 38 -10.59 -10.33 -0.66
N VAL A 39 -11.48 -9.64 0.04
CA VAL A 39 -12.37 -8.65 -0.56
C VAL A 39 -11.57 -7.48 -1.13
N ALA A 40 -10.60 -6.98 -0.37
CA ALA A 40 -9.77 -5.86 -0.81
C ALA A 40 -9.00 -6.20 -2.10
N ILE A 41 -8.41 -7.39 -2.16
CA ILE A 41 -7.68 -7.84 -3.34
C ILE A 41 -8.63 -7.99 -4.54
N ASP A 42 -9.75 -8.68 -4.35
CA ASP A 42 -10.70 -8.93 -5.43
C ASP A 42 -11.25 -7.63 -6.02
N LYS A 43 -11.64 -6.70 -5.16
CA LYS A 43 -12.14 -5.39 -5.61
C LYS A 43 -11.06 -4.60 -6.34
N LYS A 44 -9.83 -4.62 -5.82
CA LYS A 44 -8.72 -3.92 -6.47
C LYS A 44 -8.43 -4.51 -7.85
N MET A 45 -8.42 -5.83 -7.98
CA MET A 45 -8.18 -6.49 -9.26
C MET A 45 -9.26 -6.16 -10.29
N GLN A 46 -10.50 -5.94 -9.84
CA GLN A 46 -11.59 -5.53 -10.74
C GLN A 46 -11.38 -4.15 -11.35
N ASN A 47 -10.63 -3.27 -10.69
CA ASN A 47 -10.34 -1.93 -11.22
C ASN A 47 -9.42 -1.95 -12.43
N LYS A 48 -8.57 -2.95 -12.55
CA LYS A 48 -7.62 -3.11 -13.67
C LYS A 48 -6.78 -1.85 -13.94
N ASP A 49 -6.40 -1.15 -12.88
CA ASP A 49 -5.65 0.10 -13.00
C ASP A 49 -4.13 -0.07 -12.91
N GLY A 50 -3.66 -1.27 -12.59
CA GLY A 50 -2.22 -1.55 -12.49
C GLY A 50 -1.53 -0.89 -11.31
N LEU A 51 -2.27 -0.53 -10.26
CA LEU A 51 -1.74 0.21 -9.12
C LEU A 51 -1.74 -0.64 -7.84
N PHE A 52 -1.22 -1.85 -7.94
CA PHE A 52 -1.01 -2.73 -6.81
C PHE A 52 0.36 -3.37 -6.96
N PHE A 53 1.26 -3.08 -6.02
CA PHE A 53 2.65 -3.51 -6.11
C PHE A 53 3.06 -4.29 -4.87
N VAL A 54 3.99 -5.23 -5.07
CA VAL A 54 4.59 -5.97 -3.97
C VAL A 54 6.10 -5.78 -3.99
N ALA A 55 6.70 -5.72 -2.80
CA ALA A 55 8.13 -5.83 -2.64
C ALA A 55 8.44 -7.29 -2.33
N GLN A 56 9.39 -7.86 -3.06
CA GLN A 56 9.77 -9.25 -2.87
C GLN A 56 11.28 -9.39 -2.75
N LYS A 57 11.68 -10.39 -2.00
CA LYS A 57 13.07 -10.80 -1.86
C LYS A 57 13.09 -12.32 -1.98
N ASP A 58 13.85 -12.83 -2.94
CA ASP A 58 13.94 -14.28 -3.19
C ASP A 58 12.55 -14.92 -3.32
N GLN A 59 11.66 -14.25 -4.07
CA GLN A 59 10.28 -14.66 -4.33
C GLN A 59 9.34 -14.63 -3.12
N LYS A 60 9.81 -14.12 -1.99
CA LYS A 60 8.98 -13.91 -0.81
C LYS A 60 8.45 -12.49 -0.81
N VAL A 61 7.14 -12.33 -0.64
CA VAL A 61 6.52 -11.01 -0.48
C VAL A 61 6.85 -10.48 0.91
N ILE A 62 7.51 -9.33 0.94
CA ILE A 62 7.90 -8.67 2.20
C ILE A 62 7.25 -7.31 2.38
N GLY A 63 6.54 -6.82 1.38
CA GLY A 63 5.81 -5.57 1.49
C GLY A 63 4.80 -5.42 0.38
N THR A 64 3.83 -4.53 0.60
CA THR A 64 2.77 -4.23 -0.35
C THR A 64 2.45 -2.76 -0.36
N VAL A 65 1.83 -2.31 -1.44
CA VAL A 65 1.19 -1.01 -1.53
C VAL A 65 0.12 -1.05 -2.59
N MET A 66 -1.02 -0.43 -2.31
CA MET A 66 -2.05 -0.16 -3.30
C MET A 66 -2.16 1.33 -3.52
N ALA A 67 -2.55 1.73 -4.72
CA ALA A 67 -2.85 3.12 -5.01
C ALA A 67 -4.04 3.22 -5.96
N GLY A 68 -4.61 4.41 -6.04
CA GLY A 68 -5.65 4.72 -6.98
C GLY A 68 -5.48 6.14 -7.48
N TYR A 69 -6.04 6.42 -8.66
CA TYR A 69 -6.06 7.77 -9.22
C TYR A 69 -7.45 8.03 -9.80
N ASP A 70 -8.12 9.01 -9.24
CA ASP A 70 -9.50 9.33 -9.64
C ASP A 70 -9.58 10.45 -10.68
N GLY A 71 -8.44 10.86 -11.23
CA GLY A 71 -8.34 11.98 -12.15
C GLY A 71 -8.12 13.31 -11.46
N HIS A 72 -8.32 13.39 -10.16
CA HIS A 72 -8.11 14.60 -9.36
C HIS A 72 -6.97 14.41 -8.37
N ARG A 73 -6.99 13.30 -7.63
CA ARG A 73 -5.96 12.98 -6.63
C ARG A 73 -5.56 11.52 -6.72
N GLY A 74 -4.29 11.26 -6.42
CA GLY A 74 -3.83 9.91 -6.15
C GLY A 74 -4.08 9.58 -4.69
N TRP A 75 -4.31 8.29 -4.41
CA TRP A 75 -4.51 7.77 -3.07
C TRP A 75 -3.60 6.57 -2.86
N VAL A 76 -2.97 6.51 -1.70
CA VAL A 76 -2.14 5.38 -1.30
C VAL A 76 -2.81 4.70 -0.11
N TYR A 77 -2.88 3.39 -0.15
CA TYR A 77 -3.49 2.60 0.93
C TYR A 77 -2.87 1.21 0.97
N SER A 78 -3.15 0.48 2.05
CA SER A 78 -2.66 -0.88 2.28
C SER A 78 -1.13 -1.01 2.12
N ILE A 79 -0.39 0.01 2.55
CA ILE A 79 1.06 -0.08 2.62
C ILE A 79 1.43 -0.91 3.85
N ALA A 80 2.20 -1.96 3.65
CA ALA A 80 2.59 -2.86 4.71
C ALA A 80 4.00 -3.37 4.46
N VAL A 81 4.76 -3.55 5.53
CA VAL A 81 6.09 -4.16 5.48
C VAL A 81 6.14 -5.26 6.53
N HIS A 82 6.61 -6.42 6.12
CA HIS A 82 6.77 -7.56 7.03
C HIS A 82 7.64 -7.13 8.23
N PRO A 83 7.25 -7.50 9.47
CA PRO A 83 7.97 -7.06 10.67
C PRO A 83 9.47 -7.33 10.65
N ASP A 84 9.90 -8.46 10.09
CA ASP A 84 11.31 -8.84 10.04
C ASP A 84 12.13 -7.99 9.06
N TYR A 85 11.46 -7.20 8.23
CA TYR A 85 12.11 -6.39 7.19
C TYR A 85 11.90 -4.89 7.40
N ARG A 86 11.40 -4.49 8.56
CA ARG A 86 11.23 -3.08 8.89
C ARG A 86 12.56 -2.39 9.15
N LYS A 87 12.56 -1.06 9.09
CA LYS A 87 13.73 -0.19 9.28
C LYS A 87 14.83 -0.41 8.24
N LYS A 88 14.48 -0.90 7.06
CA LYS A 88 15.40 -1.11 5.93
C LYS A 88 15.02 -0.27 4.72
N GLY A 89 14.11 0.67 4.88
CA GLY A 89 13.70 1.58 3.80
C GLY A 89 12.74 0.99 2.78
N ILE A 90 12.15 -0.17 3.04
CA ILE A 90 11.26 -0.85 2.09
C ILE A 90 9.97 -0.06 1.89
N GLY A 91 9.37 0.43 2.97
CA GLY A 91 8.18 1.26 2.89
C GLY A 91 8.41 2.51 2.03
N SER A 92 9.54 3.17 2.24
CA SER A 92 9.90 4.35 1.45
C SER A 92 10.13 4.03 -0.02
N LYS A 93 10.72 2.88 -0.33
CA LYS A 93 10.90 2.42 -1.71
C LYS A 93 9.57 2.13 -2.39
N LEU A 94 8.64 1.45 -1.68
CA LEU A 94 7.30 1.18 -2.18
C LEU A 94 6.55 2.49 -2.46
N LEU A 95 6.66 3.44 -1.56
CA LEU A 95 6.00 4.74 -1.68
C LEU A 95 6.56 5.52 -2.88
N SER A 96 7.88 5.59 -3.03
CA SER A 96 8.52 6.28 -4.16
C SER A 96 8.14 5.64 -5.49
N TYR A 97 8.16 4.32 -5.56
CA TYR A 97 7.75 3.58 -6.76
C TYR A 97 6.31 3.93 -7.16
N THR A 98 5.42 3.93 -6.18
CA THR A 98 4.00 4.23 -6.38
C THR A 98 3.82 5.67 -6.84
N GLN A 99 4.53 6.62 -6.22
CA GLN A 99 4.47 8.03 -6.60
C GLN A 99 4.91 8.23 -8.05
N ASN A 100 5.97 7.55 -8.48
CA ASN A 100 6.42 7.62 -9.87
C ASN A 100 5.37 7.10 -10.84
N LYS A 101 4.69 6.02 -10.50
CA LYS A 101 3.60 5.49 -11.33
C LYS A 101 2.44 6.47 -11.43
N LEU A 102 2.08 7.09 -10.31
CA LEU A 102 1.01 8.10 -10.30
C LEU A 102 1.40 9.35 -11.10
N GLU A 103 2.64 9.81 -10.95
CA GLU A 103 3.14 10.95 -11.74
C GLU A 103 3.05 10.67 -13.24
N ASN A 104 3.40 9.46 -13.67
CA ASN A 104 3.32 9.05 -15.07
C ASN A 104 1.88 9.07 -15.61
N LEU A 105 0.90 8.95 -14.72
CA LEU A 105 -0.52 9.06 -15.10
C LEU A 105 -1.03 10.51 -15.11
N GLY A 106 -0.18 11.48 -14.77
CA GLY A 106 -0.56 12.88 -14.68
C GLY A 106 -1.06 13.32 -13.30
N CYS A 107 -0.89 12.48 -12.29
CA CYS A 107 -1.31 12.79 -10.94
C CYS A 107 -0.44 13.90 -10.35
N LEU A 108 -1.07 14.94 -9.80
CA LEU A 108 -0.37 16.10 -9.25
C LEU A 108 -0.29 16.11 -7.74
N LYS A 109 -1.08 15.29 -7.06
CA LYS A 109 -1.12 15.26 -5.60
C LYS A 109 -1.56 13.89 -5.11
N VAL A 110 -0.87 13.39 -4.08
CA VAL A 110 -1.17 12.11 -3.46
C VAL A 110 -1.67 12.35 -2.04
N ASN A 111 -2.80 11.76 -1.71
CA ASN A 111 -3.38 11.78 -0.37
C ASN A 111 -3.41 10.38 0.22
N LEU A 112 -3.56 10.32 1.53
CA LEU A 112 -3.76 9.06 2.24
C LEU A 112 -4.46 9.36 3.56
N GLN A 113 -4.94 8.30 4.19
CA GLN A 113 -5.58 8.39 5.49
C GLN A 113 -4.83 7.49 6.47
N ILE A 114 -4.70 7.96 7.70
CA ILE A 114 -4.04 7.24 8.79
C ILE A 114 -5.05 7.13 9.92
N MET A 115 -5.12 5.95 10.53
CA MET A 115 -5.96 5.77 11.71
C MET A 115 -5.53 6.72 12.80
N GLU A 116 -6.49 7.39 13.40
CA GLU A 116 -6.23 8.29 14.52
C GLU A 116 -5.46 7.54 15.63
N GLY A 117 -4.41 8.18 16.14
CA GLY A 117 -3.58 7.57 17.16
C GLY A 117 -2.40 6.75 16.66
N ASN A 118 -2.32 6.48 15.36
CA ASN A 118 -1.19 5.73 14.79
C ASN A 118 -0.03 6.67 14.50
N GLU A 119 0.67 7.07 15.55
CA GLU A 119 1.76 8.04 15.46
C GLU A 119 2.98 7.54 14.69
N ALA A 120 3.28 6.26 14.79
CA ALA A 120 4.43 5.66 14.08
C ALA A 120 4.25 5.75 12.56
N VAL A 121 3.05 5.46 12.07
CA VAL A 121 2.74 5.57 10.65
C VAL A 121 2.74 7.03 10.21
N GLN A 122 2.22 7.93 11.03
CA GLN A 122 2.23 9.36 10.73
C GLN A 122 3.66 9.87 10.58
N LYS A 123 4.56 9.48 11.47
CA LYS A 123 5.98 9.85 11.39
C LYS A 123 6.63 9.33 10.11
N PHE A 124 6.28 8.13 9.71
CA PHE A 124 6.78 7.54 8.45
C PHE A 124 6.42 8.43 7.25
N TYR A 125 5.15 8.83 7.15
CA TYR A 125 4.71 9.66 6.03
C TYR A 125 5.28 11.07 6.10
N LEU A 126 5.39 11.67 7.28
CA LEU A 126 6.05 12.97 7.45
C LEU A 126 7.50 12.92 6.96
N ALA A 127 8.22 11.84 7.28
CA ALA A 127 9.60 11.64 6.83
C ALA A 127 9.70 11.48 5.31
N ASN A 128 8.62 11.12 4.65
CA ASN A 128 8.56 10.93 3.19
C ASN A 128 7.90 12.12 2.47
N GLY A 129 7.84 13.27 3.10
CA GLY A 129 7.41 14.51 2.47
C GLY A 129 5.92 14.81 2.52
N PHE A 130 5.15 14.00 3.23
CA PHE A 130 3.73 14.28 3.44
C PHE A 130 3.54 15.25 4.59
N SER A 131 2.42 15.95 4.59
CA SER A 131 2.05 16.83 5.70
C SER A 131 0.60 16.61 6.07
N VAL A 132 0.29 16.89 7.33
CA VAL A 132 -1.09 16.78 7.81
C VAL A 132 -1.90 17.92 7.21
N GLU A 133 -3.06 17.58 6.65
CA GLU A 133 -3.99 18.53 6.08
C GLU A 133 -5.17 18.73 7.02
N GLN A 134 -5.66 19.98 7.09
CA GLN A 134 -6.83 20.29 7.90
C GLN A 134 -8.11 19.96 7.12
N ARG A 135 -8.44 18.70 7.10
CA ARG A 135 -9.64 18.17 6.44
C ARG A 135 -10.33 17.21 7.39
N ILE A 136 -11.64 17.21 7.38
CA ILE A 136 -12.44 16.23 8.11
C ILE A 136 -12.70 15.09 7.14
N SER A 137 -12.33 13.87 7.55
CA SER A 137 -12.62 12.67 6.77
C SER A 137 -13.96 12.11 7.22
N MET A 138 -14.82 11.79 6.26
CA MET A 138 -16.14 11.21 6.54
C MET A 138 -16.33 9.97 5.69
N GLY A 139 -17.03 8.98 6.22
CA GLY A 139 -17.30 7.74 5.52
C GLY A 139 -18.70 7.23 5.80
N LYS A 140 -19.23 6.45 4.87
CA LYS A 140 -20.54 5.81 5.01
C LYS A 140 -20.45 4.42 4.42
N LYS A 141 -20.82 3.41 5.21
CA LYS A 141 -20.93 2.04 4.70
C LYS A 141 -22.11 1.93 3.75
N LEU A 142 -21.92 1.17 2.66
CA LEU A 142 -22.96 0.95 1.67
C LEU A 142 -23.53 -0.48 1.73
N TYR A 143 -23.34 -1.12 2.87
CA TYR A 143 -23.86 -2.47 3.10
C TYR A 143 -24.40 -2.61 4.49
#